data_d068713a1cbb7aed3df81eec0f61fd02
#
_entry.id   d068713a1cbb7aed3df81eec0f61fd02
#
_cell.length_a   1.000
_cell.length_b   1.000
_cell.length_c   1.000
_cell.angle_alpha   90.00
_cell.angle_beta   90.00
_cell.angle_gamma   90.00
#
_symmetry.space_group_name_H-M   'P 1'
#
loop_
_entity.id
_entity.type
_entity.pdbx_description
1 polymer ?
#
loop_
_entity_poly.entity_id
_entity_poly.type
_entity_poly.pdbx_seq_one_letter_code
_entity_poly.pdbx_strand_id
1 'polypeptide(L)'
;IDIQGTVTYDTRRQISISSRVSGRIERLYIKYNYQPVKSGQLIMEIYSPDLAAAQRELLYLSRSGGNENQLERARQRLLLLGMQPGQIQQVLKSGKVLYRVPVYSRASGYILEQSLNSNLPQMNSQASVQTQSTSGGDMGGMNGGGSSVETSSSSALQNSQLPTENTPVLVREGQYVAAGQTLFTVYNNQSLVAEFALTPELASQVKRGQRLVFRKTAELETFFSGSIGLIQPTFRAGTNFTIARVYIQDSRLKAGQLLSANIPVVNRGWWVPASAVLQLGNQSIVFKKEGSVFVPKAIQRGIIAEGMIQITEGVSGWEIAKNAAFLVDSESFIKIGSNTQTQQP
;
A
#
# COMPACT_ATOMS: atom_id res chain seq x y z
N ILE A 1 0.63 24.27 -5.81
CA ILE A 1 0.08 23.60 -4.60
C ILE A 1 1.12 22.63 -4.08
N ASP A 2 1.41 22.71 -2.79
CA ASP A 2 2.31 21.81 -2.12
C ASP A 2 1.61 20.48 -1.79
N ILE A 3 2.25 19.38 -2.16
CA ILE A 3 1.82 18.03 -1.85
C ILE A 3 2.91 17.30 -1.06
N GLN A 4 2.48 16.42 -0.18
CA GLN A 4 3.40 15.59 0.59
C GLN A 4 3.47 14.17 0.03
N GLY A 5 4.62 13.56 0.18
CA GLY A 5 4.89 12.21 -0.28
C GLY A 5 5.91 11.50 0.59
N THR A 6 6.08 10.22 0.31
CA THR A 6 7.06 9.36 0.96
C THR A 6 7.84 8.55 -0.06
N VAL A 7 9.09 8.27 0.24
CA VAL A 7 9.92 7.37 -0.57
C VAL A 7 9.63 5.93 -0.14
N THR A 8 9.34 5.05 -1.10
CA THR A 8 9.14 3.62 -0.87
C THR A 8 9.93 2.79 -1.88
N TYR A 9 9.99 1.49 -1.68
CA TYR A 9 10.61 0.58 -2.64
C TYR A 9 9.70 0.36 -3.86
N ASP A 10 10.30 0.19 -5.04
CA ASP A 10 9.54 -0.18 -6.24
C ASP A 10 9.13 -1.66 -6.17
N THR A 11 7.88 -1.89 -5.85
CA THR A 11 7.29 -3.23 -5.73
C THR A 11 7.31 -4.04 -7.03
N ARG A 12 7.52 -3.40 -8.19
CA ARG A 12 7.66 -4.10 -9.48
C ARG A 12 9.00 -4.82 -9.62
N ARG A 13 9.99 -4.41 -8.84
CA ARG A 13 11.36 -4.94 -8.88
C ARG A 13 11.73 -5.73 -7.63
N GLN A 14 10.73 -6.14 -6.86
CA GLN A 14 10.92 -7.06 -5.75
C GLN A 14 11.07 -8.49 -6.26
N ILE A 15 11.89 -9.28 -5.58
CA ILE A 15 12.06 -10.71 -5.86
C ILE A 15 11.72 -11.50 -4.61
N SER A 16 10.72 -12.37 -4.74
CA SER A 16 10.30 -13.26 -3.66
C SER A 16 11.19 -14.50 -3.60
N ILE A 17 11.59 -14.88 -2.39
CA ILE A 17 12.28 -16.11 -2.08
C ILE A 17 11.27 -17.08 -1.46
N SER A 18 10.79 -18.00 -2.28
CA SER A 18 9.82 -19.02 -1.88
C SER A 18 10.49 -20.39 -1.80
N SER A 19 10.02 -21.22 -0.87
CA SER A 19 10.42 -22.62 -0.87
C SER A 19 9.81 -23.34 -2.06
N ARG A 20 10.63 -24.09 -2.81
CA ARG A 20 10.15 -24.91 -3.94
C ARG A 20 9.69 -26.29 -3.51
N VAL A 21 10.05 -26.68 -2.31
CA VAL A 21 9.75 -27.99 -1.74
C VAL A 21 9.22 -27.84 -0.32
N SER A 22 8.42 -28.80 0.10
CA SER A 22 8.07 -28.91 1.50
C SER A 22 9.25 -29.49 2.28
N GLY A 23 9.53 -28.95 3.46
CA GLY A 23 10.65 -29.40 4.25
C GLY A 23 10.87 -28.60 5.51
N ARG A 24 11.96 -28.89 6.21
CA ARG A 24 12.37 -28.21 7.44
C ARG A 24 13.58 -27.31 7.16
N ILE A 25 13.55 -26.10 7.69
CA ILE A 25 14.72 -25.20 7.68
C ILE A 25 15.75 -25.76 8.66
N GLU A 26 16.91 -26.18 8.17
CA GLU A 26 18.00 -26.68 8.99
C GLU A 26 18.91 -25.57 9.49
N ARG A 27 19.17 -24.57 8.64
CA ARG A 27 19.94 -23.37 8.97
C ARG A 27 19.37 -22.16 8.30
N LEU A 28 19.40 -21.04 9.03
CA LEU A 28 18.96 -19.74 8.54
C LEU A 28 20.08 -18.71 8.71
N TYR A 29 20.49 -18.08 7.61
CA TYR A 29 21.57 -17.09 7.59
C TYR A 29 21.07 -15.65 7.65
N ILE A 30 19.75 -15.45 7.51
CA ILE A 30 19.09 -14.15 7.68
C ILE A 30 18.63 -14.01 9.13
N LYS A 31 19.10 -12.95 9.79
CA LYS A 31 18.86 -12.73 11.22
C LYS A 31 17.85 -11.63 11.53
N TYR A 32 17.76 -10.65 10.65
CA TYR A 32 16.90 -9.49 10.86
C TYR A 32 16.37 -8.96 9.52
N ASN A 33 15.24 -8.28 9.60
CA ASN A 33 14.66 -7.57 8.45
C ASN A 33 15.56 -6.42 8.02
N TYR A 34 15.58 -6.14 6.72
CA TYR A 34 16.48 -5.17 6.07
C TYR A 34 17.98 -5.55 6.11
N GLN A 35 18.30 -6.81 6.38
CA GLN A 35 19.66 -7.30 6.20
C GLN A 35 20.06 -7.19 4.72
N PRO A 36 21.23 -6.58 4.40
CA PRO A 36 21.70 -6.50 3.03
C PRO A 36 22.09 -7.90 2.53
N VAL A 37 21.65 -8.24 1.34
CA VAL A 37 21.99 -9.51 0.67
C VAL A 37 22.49 -9.24 -0.75
N LYS A 38 23.38 -10.11 -1.22
CA LYS A 38 23.91 -10.10 -2.59
C LYS A 38 23.30 -11.25 -3.40
N SER A 39 23.23 -11.08 -4.72
CA SER A 39 22.90 -12.17 -5.61
C SER A 39 23.91 -13.32 -5.43
N GLY A 40 23.42 -14.55 -5.33
CA GLY A 40 24.23 -15.74 -5.02
C GLY A 40 24.58 -15.95 -3.54
N GLN A 41 24.15 -15.06 -2.63
CA GLN A 41 24.35 -15.25 -1.20
C GLN A 41 23.45 -16.35 -0.64
N LEU A 42 24.01 -17.19 0.21
CA LEU A 42 23.28 -18.25 0.92
C LEU A 42 22.30 -17.63 1.91
N ILE A 43 21.02 -18.00 1.82
CA ILE A 43 19.93 -17.51 2.65
C ILE A 43 19.55 -18.52 3.72
N MET A 44 19.37 -19.78 3.34
CA MET A 44 18.98 -20.88 4.22
C MET A 44 19.36 -22.23 3.64
N GLU A 45 19.37 -23.24 4.50
CA GLU A 45 19.48 -24.65 4.12
C GLU A 45 18.21 -25.38 4.50
N ILE A 46 17.65 -26.16 3.57
CA ILE A 46 16.39 -26.89 3.75
C ILE A 46 16.66 -28.39 3.64
N TYR A 47 16.13 -29.17 4.59
CA TYR A 47 15.96 -30.60 4.47
C TYR A 47 14.58 -30.92 3.90
N SER A 48 14.51 -31.64 2.80
CA SER A 48 13.27 -32.12 2.20
C SER A 48 13.34 -33.61 1.91
N PRO A 49 12.38 -34.41 2.42
CA PRO A 49 12.28 -35.82 2.10
C PRO A 49 12.12 -36.07 0.60
N ASP A 50 11.36 -35.24 -0.10
CA ASP A 50 11.11 -35.32 -1.54
C ASP A 50 12.39 -35.12 -2.36
N LEU A 51 13.20 -34.13 -1.98
CA LEU A 51 14.51 -33.90 -2.59
C LEU A 51 15.46 -35.07 -2.33
N ALA A 52 15.44 -35.63 -1.11
CA ALA A 52 16.28 -36.77 -0.77
C ALA A 52 15.86 -38.03 -1.57
N ALA A 53 14.57 -38.25 -1.77
CA ALA A 53 14.06 -39.34 -2.59
C ALA A 53 14.43 -39.18 -4.07
N ALA A 54 14.23 -37.99 -4.64
CA ALA A 54 14.58 -37.70 -6.03
C ALA A 54 16.10 -37.81 -6.31
N GLN A 55 16.94 -37.44 -5.34
CA GLN A 55 18.39 -37.62 -5.44
C GLN A 55 18.77 -39.12 -5.42
N ARG A 56 18.12 -39.91 -4.54
CA ARG A 56 18.35 -41.38 -4.51
C ARG A 56 17.94 -42.04 -5.83
N GLU A 57 16.82 -41.62 -6.41
CA GLU A 57 16.39 -42.09 -7.72
C GLU A 57 17.44 -41.75 -8.79
N LEU A 58 17.94 -40.52 -8.84
CA LEU A 58 19.00 -40.12 -9.78
C LEU A 58 20.27 -40.96 -9.61
N LEU A 59 20.72 -41.19 -8.36
CA LEU A 59 21.90 -41.98 -8.06
C LEU A 59 21.70 -43.46 -8.42
N TYR A 60 20.52 -44.01 -8.20
CA TYR A 60 20.18 -45.37 -8.61
C TYR A 60 20.26 -45.52 -10.12
N LEU A 61 19.60 -44.65 -10.87
CA LEU A 61 19.61 -44.66 -12.35
C LEU A 61 21.05 -44.50 -12.91
N SER A 62 21.84 -43.63 -12.29
CA SER A 62 23.25 -43.44 -12.68
C SER A 62 24.13 -44.66 -12.46
N ARG A 63 23.84 -45.52 -11.44
CA ARG A 63 24.61 -46.74 -11.12
C ARG A 63 24.13 -47.97 -11.86
N SER A 64 22.84 -48.06 -12.12
CA SER A 64 22.20 -49.21 -12.76
C SER A 64 22.30 -49.24 -14.28
N GLY A 65 23.01 -48.28 -14.90
CA GLY A 65 23.08 -48.15 -16.35
C GLY A 65 21.76 -47.78 -17.00
N GLY A 66 20.92 -47.01 -16.27
CA GLY A 66 19.62 -46.54 -16.74
C GLY A 66 19.73 -45.79 -18.08
N ASN A 67 18.68 -45.90 -18.89
CA ASN A 67 18.58 -45.20 -20.17
C ASN A 67 18.79 -43.68 -19.98
N GLU A 68 19.53 -43.05 -20.87
CA GLU A 68 19.85 -41.60 -20.80
C GLU A 68 18.63 -40.72 -20.65
N ASN A 69 17.50 -41.10 -21.28
CA ASN A 69 16.22 -40.43 -21.14
C ASN A 69 15.68 -40.47 -19.68
N GLN A 70 15.90 -41.54 -18.97
CA GLN A 70 15.46 -41.66 -17.57
C GLN A 70 16.34 -40.81 -16.65
N LEU A 71 17.66 -40.82 -16.91
CA LEU A 71 18.60 -39.98 -16.17
C LEU A 71 18.30 -38.48 -16.36
N GLU A 72 18.00 -38.09 -17.57
CA GLU A 72 17.64 -36.69 -17.87
C GLU A 72 16.30 -36.27 -17.20
N ARG A 73 15.31 -37.15 -17.21
CA ARG A 73 14.05 -36.90 -16.48
C ARG A 73 14.28 -36.73 -14.97
N ALA A 74 15.12 -37.56 -14.38
CA ALA A 74 15.48 -37.47 -12.96
C ALA A 74 16.23 -36.14 -12.68
N ARG A 75 17.13 -35.71 -13.55
CA ARG A 75 17.80 -34.40 -13.46
C ARG A 75 16.79 -33.25 -13.54
N GLN A 76 15.89 -33.28 -14.53
CA GLN A 76 14.84 -32.26 -14.71
C GLN A 76 13.93 -32.17 -13.47
N ARG A 77 13.56 -33.29 -12.89
CA ARG A 77 12.79 -33.32 -11.65
C ARG A 77 13.50 -32.59 -10.51
N LEU A 78 14.81 -32.81 -10.32
CA LEU A 78 15.60 -32.10 -9.31
C LEU A 78 15.71 -30.61 -9.58
N LEU A 79 15.85 -30.19 -10.85
CA LEU A 79 15.82 -28.77 -11.25
C LEU A 79 14.47 -28.12 -10.93
N LEU A 80 13.36 -28.81 -11.19
CA LEU A 80 12.02 -28.33 -10.84
C LEU A 80 11.83 -28.20 -9.33
N LEU A 81 12.36 -29.14 -8.56
CA LEU A 81 12.38 -29.08 -7.09
C LEU A 81 13.36 -28.04 -6.55
N GLY A 82 14.09 -27.34 -7.40
CA GLY A 82 14.88 -26.14 -7.04
C GLY A 82 16.36 -26.39 -6.80
N MET A 83 16.87 -27.59 -7.00
CA MET A 83 18.32 -27.81 -7.00
C MET A 83 18.98 -27.11 -8.18
N GLN A 84 20.17 -26.57 -7.92
CA GLN A 84 20.98 -25.98 -8.98
C GLN A 84 21.77 -27.06 -9.77
N PRO A 85 22.10 -26.84 -11.04
CA PRO A 85 22.89 -27.80 -11.84
C PRO A 85 24.18 -28.23 -11.16
N GLY A 86 24.88 -27.31 -10.50
CA GLY A 86 26.12 -27.62 -9.76
C GLY A 86 25.92 -28.57 -8.58
N GLN A 87 24.77 -28.43 -7.87
CA GLN A 87 24.41 -29.34 -6.77
C GLN A 87 24.10 -30.76 -7.28
N ILE A 88 23.39 -30.85 -8.41
CA ILE A 88 23.09 -32.14 -9.05
C ILE A 88 24.39 -32.82 -9.48
N GLN A 89 25.31 -32.09 -10.08
CA GLN A 89 26.63 -32.63 -10.44
C GLN A 89 27.43 -33.08 -9.22
N GLN A 90 27.35 -32.33 -8.12
CA GLN A 90 28.00 -32.70 -6.85
C GLN A 90 27.44 -34.02 -6.34
N VAL A 91 26.11 -34.22 -6.35
CA VAL A 91 25.47 -35.49 -5.96
C VAL A 91 25.93 -36.64 -6.84
N LEU A 92 25.97 -36.45 -8.17
CA LEU A 92 26.44 -37.48 -9.10
C LEU A 92 27.93 -37.84 -8.88
N LYS A 93 28.79 -36.83 -8.69
CA LYS A 93 30.23 -37.04 -8.47
C LYS A 93 30.53 -37.68 -7.11
N SER A 94 29.84 -37.22 -6.06
CA SER A 94 30.07 -37.75 -4.69
C SER A 94 29.39 -39.09 -4.45
N GLY A 95 28.37 -39.44 -5.23
CA GLY A 95 27.53 -40.61 -5.02
C GLY A 95 26.73 -40.57 -3.71
N LYS A 96 26.64 -39.39 -3.06
CA LYS A 96 25.96 -39.20 -1.77
C LYS A 96 24.81 -38.20 -1.91
N VAL A 97 23.73 -38.47 -1.19
CA VAL A 97 22.59 -37.56 -1.11
C VAL A 97 22.95 -36.29 -0.33
N LEU A 98 22.62 -35.16 -0.87
CA LEU A 98 22.74 -33.87 -0.20
C LEU A 98 21.50 -33.62 0.64
N TYR A 99 21.56 -33.92 1.94
CA TYR A 99 20.41 -33.77 2.83
C TYR A 99 20.05 -32.30 3.13
N ARG A 100 21.05 -31.44 3.18
CA ARG A 100 20.87 -29.99 3.36
C ARG A 100 21.06 -29.31 2.01
N VAL A 101 19.96 -28.88 1.44
CA VAL A 101 19.98 -28.21 0.14
C VAL A 101 20.03 -26.68 0.36
N PRO A 102 21.11 -26.01 -0.06
CA PRO A 102 21.25 -24.58 0.10
C PRO A 102 20.34 -23.81 -0.86
N VAL A 103 19.69 -22.77 -0.34
CA VAL A 103 18.86 -21.82 -1.07
C VAL A 103 19.57 -20.48 -1.11
N TYR A 104 19.74 -19.94 -2.31
CA TYR A 104 20.48 -18.70 -2.55
C TYR A 104 19.57 -17.57 -2.98
N SER A 105 19.96 -16.34 -2.65
CA SER A 105 19.31 -15.13 -3.18
C SER A 105 19.56 -15.00 -4.68
N ARG A 106 18.51 -14.65 -5.43
CA ARG A 106 18.60 -14.35 -6.86
C ARG A 106 18.86 -12.90 -7.17
N ALA A 107 18.78 -12.01 -6.15
CA ALA A 107 18.93 -10.58 -6.30
C ALA A 107 19.79 -10.00 -5.19
N SER A 108 20.32 -8.82 -5.46
CA SER A 108 20.96 -7.97 -4.45
C SER A 108 19.98 -6.91 -3.96
N GLY A 109 20.00 -6.62 -2.67
CA GLY A 109 19.12 -5.63 -2.05
C GLY A 109 18.96 -5.84 -0.55
N TYR A 110 17.85 -5.38 -0.02
CA TYR A 110 17.44 -5.61 1.37
C TYR A 110 16.40 -6.71 1.44
N ILE A 111 16.64 -7.67 2.32
CA ILE A 111 15.72 -8.79 2.53
C ILE A 111 14.72 -8.48 3.63
N LEU A 112 13.47 -8.79 3.38
CA LEU A 112 12.37 -8.62 4.31
C LEU A 112 11.58 -9.91 4.43
N GLU A 113 11.23 -10.29 5.65
CA GLU A 113 10.37 -11.44 5.89
C GLU A 113 8.93 -11.13 5.48
N GLN A 114 8.31 -12.06 4.79
CA GLN A 114 6.88 -11.97 4.52
C GLN A 114 6.10 -12.59 5.69
N SER A 115 5.38 -11.75 6.43
CA SER A 115 4.55 -12.22 7.55
C SER A 115 3.57 -13.29 7.09
N LEU A 116 3.53 -14.40 7.79
CA LEU A 116 2.67 -15.55 7.50
C LEU A 116 1.16 -15.24 7.59
N ASN A 117 0.81 -14.10 8.18
CA ASN A 117 -0.58 -13.65 8.38
C ASN A 117 -1.31 -13.22 7.10
N SER A 118 -0.64 -13.08 5.97
CA SER A 118 -1.29 -12.69 4.71
C SER A 118 -1.96 -13.85 3.96
N ASN A 119 -1.78 -15.10 4.40
CA ASN A 119 -2.27 -16.29 3.69
C ASN A 119 -3.16 -17.21 4.55
N LEU A 120 -3.60 -16.79 5.73
CA LEU A 120 -4.69 -17.49 6.38
C LEU A 120 -6.00 -17.07 5.68
N PRO A 121 -6.74 -17.99 5.06
CA PRO A 121 -8.11 -17.68 4.64
C PRO A 121 -8.83 -17.23 5.91
N GLN A 122 -9.36 -16.02 5.91
CA GLN A 122 -10.28 -15.58 6.96
C GLN A 122 -11.46 -16.56 6.93
N MET A 123 -11.42 -17.56 7.79
CA MET A 123 -12.61 -18.30 8.16
C MET A 123 -13.52 -17.29 8.84
N ASN A 124 -14.47 -16.81 8.07
CA ASN A 124 -15.62 -16.06 8.54
C ASN A 124 -16.37 -16.97 9.51
N SER A 125 -16.02 -16.91 10.79
CA SER A 125 -16.81 -17.52 11.87
C SER A 125 -18.06 -16.68 12.09
N GLN A 126 -18.94 -16.63 11.10
CA GLN A 126 -20.35 -16.29 11.26
C GLN A 126 -21.15 -17.59 11.30
N ALA A 127 -20.97 -18.33 12.39
CA ALA A 127 -21.97 -19.26 12.85
C ALA A 127 -22.60 -18.65 14.10
N SER A 128 -23.47 -17.66 13.89
CA SER A 128 -24.47 -17.30 14.90
C SER A 128 -25.52 -18.40 14.91
N VAL A 129 -25.31 -19.39 15.76
CA VAL A 129 -26.36 -20.32 16.15
C VAL A 129 -27.39 -19.52 16.93
N GLN A 130 -28.45 -19.13 16.26
CA GLN A 130 -29.68 -18.68 16.90
C GLN A 130 -30.36 -19.89 17.54
N THR A 131 -30.07 -20.13 18.80
CA THR A 131 -30.88 -21.05 19.61
C THR A 131 -32.09 -20.29 20.11
N GLN A 132 -33.19 -20.45 19.42
CA GLN A 132 -34.52 -20.15 19.99
C GLN A 132 -34.80 -21.15 21.10
N SER A 133 -34.82 -20.68 22.34
CA SER A 133 -35.50 -21.39 23.43
C SER A 133 -36.66 -20.52 23.88
N THR A 134 -37.83 -21.05 23.57
CA THR A 134 -39.09 -20.64 24.13
C THR A 134 -39.22 -21.13 25.55
N SER A 135 -39.92 -20.32 26.31
CA SER A 135 -40.76 -20.67 27.46
C SER A 135 -40.17 -20.56 28.87
N GLY A 136 -40.82 -19.72 29.62
CA GLY A 136 -41.31 -19.98 30.94
C GLY A 136 -40.68 -19.27 32.12
N GLY A 137 -41.37 -18.23 32.60
CA GLY A 137 -41.75 -18.11 34.03
C GLY A 137 -40.75 -17.56 35.03
N ASP A 138 -41.11 -16.42 35.47
CA ASP A 138 -41.27 -16.04 36.93
C ASP A 138 -40.14 -15.32 37.67
N MET A 139 -40.55 -14.16 38.13
CA MET A 139 -40.27 -13.40 39.34
C MET A 139 -38.84 -13.24 39.93
N GLY A 140 -38.50 -11.97 40.10
CA GLY A 140 -38.12 -11.43 41.41
C GLY A 140 -36.67 -11.03 41.58
N GLY A 141 -36.41 -9.76 41.86
CA GLY A 141 -35.27 -9.38 42.65
C GLY A 141 -34.49 -8.17 42.19
N MET A 142 -34.79 -7.04 42.77
CA MET A 142 -34.01 -5.78 42.86
C MET A 142 -32.52 -5.99 43.11
N ASN A 143 -31.68 -5.23 42.53
CA ASN A 143 -30.89 -4.14 43.10
C ASN A 143 -29.59 -3.84 42.29
N GLY A 144 -29.45 -2.60 41.94
CA GLY A 144 -28.32 -1.75 42.27
C GLY A 144 -27.03 -1.87 41.46
N GLY A 145 -26.67 -0.76 40.90
CA GLY A 145 -25.28 -0.40 40.71
C GLY A 145 -24.82 -0.32 39.27
N GLY A 146 -24.89 0.89 38.72
CA GLY A 146 -24.33 1.24 37.42
C GLY A 146 -22.82 1.11 37.36
N SER A 147 -22.38 0.71 36.21
CA SER A 147 -21.10 1.10 35.59
C SER A 147 -21.22 0.84 34.12
N SER A 148 -21.53 1.89 33.40
CA SER A 148 -21.39 1.93 31.95
C SER A 148 -19.91 1.81 31.58
N VAL A 149 -19.50 0.61 31.26
CA VAL A 149 -18.23 0.39 30.56
C VAL A 149 -18.47 0.78 29.11
N GLU A 150 -18.07 1.98 28.76
CA GLU A 150 -17.90 2.37 27.36
C GLU A 150 -16.85 1.46 26.73
N THR A 151 -17.33 0.46 26.01
CA THR A 151 -16.49 -0.36 25.14
C THR A 151 -16.13 0.50 23.95
N SER A 152 -15.04 1.23 24.08
CA SER A 152 -14.37 1.89 22.95
C SER A 152 -13.91 0.81 21.99
N SER A 153 -14.71 0.55 20.97
CA SER A 153 -14.32 -0.23 19.80
C SER A 153 -13.29 0.59 19.03
N SER A 154 -12.03 0.56 19.47
CA SER A 154 -10.91 0.99 18.67
C SER A 154 -10.78 0.01 17.52
N SER A 155 -11.42 0.34 16.38
CA SER A 155 -11.12 -0.26 15.10
C SER A 155 -9.64 -0.03 14.81
N ALA A 156 -8.82 -1.01 15.13
CA ALA A 156 -7.42 -1.06 14.75
C ALA A 156 -7.39 -1.05 13.22
N LEU A 157 -7.18 0.13 12.66
CA LEU A 157 -6.73 0.29 11.27
C LEU A 157 -5.44 -0.52 11.18
N GLN A 158 -5.53 -1.72 10.61
CA GLN A 158 -4.35 -2.48 10.23
C GLN A 158 -3.63 -1.71 9.14
N ASN A 159 -2.81 -0.79 9.62
CA ASN A 159 -1.83 -0.11 8.81
C ASN A 159 -0.84 -1.18 8.38
N SER A 160 -0.81 -1.53 7.10
CA SER A 160 0.25 -2.33 6.49
C SER A 160 1.54 -1.51 6.47
N GLN A 161 2.03 -1.15 7.65
CA GLN A 161 3.32 -0.50 7.80
C GLN A 161 4.37 -1.56 7.50
N LEU A 162 5.19 -1.30 6.50
CA LEU A 162 6.47 -1.99 6.37
C LEU A 162 7.18 -1.86 7.72
N PRO A 163 7.69 -2.96 8.30
CA PRO A 163 8.43 -2.90 9.56
C PRO A 163 9.57 -1.89 9.38
N THR A 164 9.60 -0.87 10.22
CA THR A 164 10.44 0.31 10.03
C THR A 164 11.84 0.13 10.61
N GLU A 165 12.12 -1.00 11.28
CA GLU A 165 13.37 -1.23 12.01
C GLU A 165 13.94 -2.63 11.75
N ASN A 166 15.19 -2.86 12.16
CA ASN A 166 15.90 -4.15 12.15
C ASN A 166 15.25 -5.16 13.11
N THR A 167 13.96 -5.43 12.92
CA THR A 167 13.25 -6.42 13.70
C THR A 167 13.80 -7.81 13.39
N PRO A 168 13.97 -8.68 14.40
CA PRO A 168 14.38 -10.06 14.15
C PRO A 168 13.34 -10.75 13.26
N VAL A 169 13.81 -11.64 12.39
CA VAL A 169 12.93 -12.47 11.58
C VAL A 169 12.20 -13.49 12.44
N LEU A 170 10.93 -13.76 12.11
CA LEU A 170 10.09 -14.74 12.81
C LEU A 170 10.34 -16.16 12.32
N VAL A 171 10.78 -16.30 11.06
CA VAL A 171 11.22 -17.59 10.51
C VAL A 171 12.41 -18.12 11.32
N ARG A 172 12.33 -19.40 11.72
CA ARG A 172 13.33 -20.00 12.61
C ARG A 172 13.87 -21.30 12.05
N GLU A 173 15.09 -21.61 12.47
CA GLU A 173 15.67 -22.95 12.28
C GLU A 173 14.79 -24.02 12.96
N GLY A 174 14.61 -25.16 12.31
CA GLY A 174 13.69 -26.20 12.74
C GLY A 174 12.25 -26.04 12.26
N GLN A 175 11.86 -24.88 11.74
CA GLN A 175 10.51 -24.62 11.24
C GLN A 175 10.25 -25.39 9.94
N TYR A 176 9.03 -25.93 9.81
CA TYR A 176 8.55 -26.53 8.57
C TYR A 176 7.98 -25.49 7.64
N VAL A 177 8.28 -25.62 6.36
CA VAL A 177 7.80 -24.77 5.28
C VAL A 177 7.13 -25.60 4.19
N ALA A 178 6.09 -25.07 3.59
CA ALA A 178 5.39 -25.71 2.49
C ALA A 178 6.00 -25.32 1.12
N ALA A 179 5.84 -26.18 0.14
CA ALA A 179 6.16 -25.83 -1.24
C ALA A 179 5.31 -24.65 -1.71
N GLY A 180 5.94 -23.67 -2.36
CA GLY A 180 5.30 -22.44 -2.80
C GLY A 180 5.19 -21.35 -1.73
N GLN A 181 5.47 -21.65 -0.46
CA GLN A 181 5.45 -20.66 0.60
C GLN A 181 6.54 -19.62 0.40
N THR A 182 6.15 -18.36 0.28
CA THR A 182 7.09 -17.23 0.25
C THR A 182 7.56 -16.93 1.66
N LEU A 183 8.86 -16.92 1.86
CA LEU A 183 9.48 -16.70 3.17
C LEU A 183 10.04 -15.29 3.27
N PHE A 184 10.68 -14.84 2.21
CA PHE A 184 11.35 -13.55 2.16
C PHE A 184 11.07 -12.84 0.84
N THR A 185 11.18 -11.51 0.89
CA THR A 185 11.17 -10.65 -0.30
C THR A 185 12.44 -9.81 -0.30
N VAL A 186 13.14 -9.76 -1.42
CA VAL A 186 14.30 -8.90 -1.62
C VAL A 186 13.88 -7.66 -2.40
N TYR A 187 14.10 -6.50 -1.80
CA TYR A 187 13.86 -5.19 -2.40
C TYR A 187 15.15 -4.61 -2.93
N ASN A 188 15.14 -4.21 -4.19
CA ASN A 188 16.30 -3.55 -4.78
C ASN A 188 16.40 -2.12 -4.24
N ASN A 189 17.54 -1.77 -3.64
CA ASN A 189 17.82 -0.44 -3.09
C ASN A 189 18.07 0.63 -4.16
N GLN A 190 18.32 0.25 -5.41
CA GLN A 190 18.53 1.18 -6.52
C GLN A 190 17.22 1.60 -7.20
N SER A 191 16.09 1.01 -6.82
CA SER A 191 14.79 1.27 -7.43
C SER A 191 13.82 1.76 -6.37
N LEU A 192 13.71 3.07 -6.27
CA LEU A 192 12.83 3.75 -5.34
C LEU A 192 11.69 4.42 -6.09
N VAL A 193 10.59 4.62 -5.38
CA VAL A 193 9.40 5.32 -5.85
C VAL A 193 9.03 6.37 -4.83
N ALA A 194 8.79 7.60 -5.27
CA ALA A 194 8.11 8.60 -4.45
C ALA A 194 6.60 8.46 -4.64
N GLU A 195 5.87 8.25 -3.58
CA GLU A 195 4.42 8.22 -3.53
C GLU A 195 3.90 9.53 -2.97
N PHE A 196 3.19 10.30 -3.79
CA PHE A 196 2.57 11.56 -3.41
C PHE A 196 1.06 11.39 -3.27
N ALA A 197 0.50 11.89 -2.17
CA ALA A 197 -0.94 11.91 -1.95
C ALA A 197 -1.54 13.11 -2.67
N LEU A 198 -2.47 12.85 -3.58
CA LEU A 198 -3.21 13.86 -4.33
C LEU A 198 -4.67 13.89 -3.88
N THR A 199 -5.21 15.08 -3.66
CA THR A 199 -6.67 15.23 -3.53
C THR A 199 -7.37 14.92 -4.86
N PRO A 200 -8.66 14.55 -4.87
CA PRO A 200 -9.38 14.25 -6.11
C PRO A 200 -9.30 15.37 -7.16
N GLU A 201 -9.34 16.60 -6.70
CA GLU A 201 -9.28 17.80 -7.54
C GLU A 201 -7.92 17.90 -8.24
N LEU A 202 -6.83 17.67 -7.48
CA LEU A 202 -5.47 17.67 -8.04
C LEU A 202 -5.23 16.47 -8.94
N ALA A 203 -5.77 15.30 -8.59
CA ALA A 203 -5.61 14.10 -9.40
C ALA A 203 -6.21 14.26 -10.81
N SER A 204 -7.27 15.05 -10.95
CA SER A 204 -7.89 15.38 -12.25
C SER A 204 -7.01 16.24 -13.15
N GLN A 205 -6.12 17.05 -12.57
CA GLN A 205 -5.25 17.99 -13.30
C GLN A 205 -3.87 17.45 -13.62
N VAL A 206 -3.45 16.40 -12.88
CA VAL A 206 -2.14 15.79 -13.03
C VAL A 206 -2.20 14.70 -14.10
N LYS A 207 -1.20 14.65 -14.96
CA LYS A 207 -1.13 13.66 -16.04
C LYS A 207 0.07 12.73 -15.87
N ARG A 208 -0.10 11.48 -16.31
CA ARG A 208 1.01 10.55 -16.45
C ARG A 208 2.06 11.13 -17.41
N GLY A 209 3.34 10.99 -17.06
CA GLY A 209 4.46 11.57 -17.80
C GLY A 209 4.79 13.02 -17.41
N GLN A 210 3.96 13.69 -16.65
CA GLN A 210 4.23 15.04 -16.15
C GLN A 210 5.47 15.04 -15.26
N ARG A 211 6.36 16.00 -15.48
CA ARG A 211 7.56 16.19 -14.66
C ARG A 211 7.16 16.82 -13.33
N LEU A 212 7.64 16.23 -12.25
CA LEU A 212 7.45 16.72 -10.89
C LEU A 212 8.82 17.04 -10.28
N VAL A 213 8.93 18.21 -9.68
CA VAL A 213 10.09 18.62 -8.90
C VAL A 213 9.72 18.50 -7.43
N PHE A 214 10.55 17.86 -6.65
CA PHE A 214 10.31 17.61 -5.23
C PHE A 214 11.61 17.70 -4.43
N ARG A 215 11.49 17.83 -3.13
CA ARG A 215 12.60 17.94 -2.19
C ARG A 215 12.33 17.10 -0.95
N LYS A 216 13.35 16.79 -0.17
CA LYS A 216 13.18 16.22 1.17
C LYS A 216 12.55 17.27 2.08
N THR A 217 11.60 16.89 2.91
CA THR A 217 10.97 17.82 3.86
C THR A 217 11.99 18.41 4.85
N ALA A 218 13.03 17.64 5.20
CA ALA A 218 14.08 18.06 6.11
C ALA A 218 15.19 18.90 5.45
N GLU A 219 15.36 18.84 4.13
CA GLU A 219 16.42 19.52 3.38
C GLU A 219 15.79 20.42 2.30
N LEU A 220 15.78 21.71 2.55
CA LEU A 220 15.09 22.66 1.68
C LEU A 220 15.86 23.00 0.39
N GLU A 221 17.17 22.77 0.36
CA GLU A 221 18.05 23.22 -0.74
C GLU A 221 18.24 22.17 -1.85
N THR A 222 18.00 20.88 -1.57
CA THR A 222 18.25 19.83 -2.54
C THR A 222 16.97 19.45 -3.28
N PHE A 223 16.92 19.77 -4.58
CA PHE A 223 15.80 19.42 -5.45
C PHE A 223 16.09 18.14 -6.23
N PHE A 224 15.05 17.33 -6.34
CA PHE A 224 14.99 16.14 -7.17
C PHE A 224 13.92 16.33 -8.24
N SER A 225 14.05 15.62 -9.34
CA SER A 225 13.02 15.62 -10.38
C SER A 225 12.75 14.21 -10.88
N GLY A 226 11.50 13.95 -11.21
CA GLY A 226 11.08 12.69 -11.81
C GLY A 226 9.81 12.87 -12.62
N SER A 227 9.41 11.86 -13.35
CA SER A 227 8.15 11.87 -14.08
C SER A 227 7.12 10.99 -13.37
N ILE A 228 5.88 11.44 -13.39
CA ILE A 228 4.74 10.68 -12.85
C ILE A 228 4.52 9.46 -13.76
N GLY A 229 4.83 8.28 -13.24
CA GLY A 229 4.70 7.04 -13.99
C GLY A 229 3.34 6.39 -13.87
N LEU A 230 2.69 6.57 -12.70
CA LEU A 230 1.39 5.98 -12.41
C LEU A 230 0.59 6.92 -11.49
N ILE A 231 -0.68 7.08 -11.80
CA ILE A 231 -1.69 7.64 -10.90
C ILE A 231 -2.65 6.48 -10.61
N GLN A 232 -2.83 6.15 -9.33
CA GLN A 232 -3.71 5.04 -8.96
C GLN A 232 -5.17 5.43 -9.28
N PRO A 233 -5.93 4.57 -9.96
CA PRO A 233 -7.31 4.86 -10.34
C PRO A 233 -8.31 4.69 -9.20
N THR A 234 -7.83 4.30 -8.02
CA THR A 234 -8.65 3.98 -6.85
C THR A 234 -8.19 4.79 -5.64
N PHE A 235 -9.16 5.21 -4.84
CA PHE A 235 -8.87 5.81 -3.53
C PHE A 235 -8.47 4.72 -2.54
N ARG A 236 -7.55 5.04 -1.65
CA ARG A 236 -7.21 4.15 -0.55
C ARG A 236 -8.38 4.07 0.43
N ALA A 237 -8.74 2.88 0.87
CA ALA A 237 -9.85 2.68 1.82
C ALA A 237 -9.68 3.59 3.05
N GLY A 238 -10.71 4.37 3.37
CA GLY A 238 -10.72 5.31 4.50
C GLY A 238 -9.99 6.64 4.27
N THR A 239 -9.42 6.88 3.08
CA THR A 239 -8.77 8.15 2.74
C THR A 239 -9.29 8.68 1.40
N ASN A 240 -9.50 9.99 1.34
CA ASN A 240 -9.95 10.66 0.10
C ASN A 240 -8.75 11.14 -0.74
N PHE A 241 -7.72 10.29 -0.88
CA PHE A 241 -6.50 10.61 -1.63
C PHE A 241 -6.22 9.57 -2.71
N THR A 242 -5.78 10.05 -3.86
CA THR A 242 -5.18 9.25 -4.94
C THR A 242 -3.66 9.29 -4.82
N ILE A 243 -2.99 8.20 -5.10
CA ILE A 243 -1.52 8.12 -5.02
C ILE A 243 -0.92 8.30 -6.43
N ALA A 244 -0.07 9.32 -6.57
CA ALA A 244 0.80 9.48 -7.73
C ALA A 244 2.19 8.89 -7.43
N ARG A 245 2.68 8.02 -8.33
CA ARG A 245 3.99 7.38 -8.22
C ARG A 245 4.98 8.00 -9.19
N VAL A 246 6.08 8.50 -8.64
CA VAL A 246 7.23 9.01 -9.39
C VAL A 246 8.39 8.06 -9.22
N TYR A 247 8.91 7.50 -10.32
CA TYR A 247 10.03 6.58 -10.27
C TYR A 247 11.34 7.33 -10.15
N ILE A 248 12.15 6.94 -9.16
CA ILE A 248 13.38 7.60 -8.78
C ILE A 248 14.57 6.67 -9.06
N GLN A 249 15.65 7.23 -9.61
CA GLN A 249 16.91 6.52 -9.83
C GLN A 249 18.07 7.17 -9.05
N ASP A 250 17.76 7.95 -8.01
CA ASP A 250 18.75 8.70 -7.24
C ASP A 250 19.06 7.98 -5.93
N SER A 251 20.33 7.63 -5.74
CA SER A 251 20.83 6.92 -4.56
C SER A 251 20.88 7.75 -3.27
N ARG A 252 20.71 9.08 -3.39
CA ARG A 252 20.69 10.00 -2.23
C ARG A 252 19.38 9.93 -1.43
N LEU A 253 18.34 9.33 -2.02
CA LEU A 253 17.06 9.09 -1.37
C LEU A 253 17.04 7.71 -0.71
N LYS A 254 16.38 7.63 0.44
CA LYS A 254 16.20 6.37 1.19
C LYS A 254 14.71 6.12 1.42
N ALA A 255 14.30 4.85 1.40
CA ALA A 255 12.94 4.49 1.75
C ALA A 255 12.57 5.01 3.14
N GLY A 256 11.33 5.48 3.31
CA GLY A 256 10.82 6.09 4.54
C GLY A 256 11.01 7.61 4.62
N GLN A 257 11.80 8.24 3.74
CA GLN A 257 11.97 9.69 3.76
C GLN A 257 10.70 10.42 3.30
N LEU A 258 10.39 11.52 4.01
CA LEU A 258 9.30 12.40 3.65
C LEU A 258 9.75 13.40 2.58
N LEU A 259 8.87 13.60 1.61
CA LEU A 259 9.08 14.48 0.47
C LEU A 259 8.00 15.55 0.42
N SER A 260 8.37 16.73 -0.09
CA SER A 260 7.44 17.79 -0.46
C SER A 260 7.65 18.12 -1.93
N ALA A 261 6.57 18.23 -2.69
CA ALA A 261 6.60 18.62 -4.09
C ALA A 261 5.61 19.74 -4.35
N ASN A 262 5.95 20.61 -5.31
CA ASN A 262 5.07 21.64 -5.77
C ASN A 262 4.51 21.28 -7.16
N ILE A 263 3.18 21.23 -7.27
CA ILE A 263 2.49 21.05 -8.54
C ILE A 263 2.05 22.42 -9.04
N PRO A 264 2.57 22.87 -10.19
CA PRO A 264 2.04 24.06 -10.83
C PRO A 264 0.61 23.79 -11.31
N VAL A 265 -0.33 24.54 -10.78
CA VAL A 265 -1.73 24.49 -11.21
C VAL A 265 -1.90 25.45 -12.37
N VAL A 266 -2.49 24.98 -13.46
CA VAL A 266 -2.85 25.87 -14.57
C VAL A 266 -3.97 26.78 -14.09
N ASN A 267 -3.65 28.06 -13.99
CA ASN A 267 -4.54 29.09 -13.46
C ASN A 267 -5.65 29.44 -14.47
N ARG A 268 -6.56 28.51 -14.73
CA ARG A 268 -7.76 28.70 -15.53
C ARG A 268 -8.95 28.84 -14.59
N GLY A 269 -9.48 30.02 -14.43
CA GLY A 269 -10.65 30.28 -13.57
C GLY A 269 -10.47 31.54 -12.73
N TRP A 270 -11.49 31.82 -11.97
CA TRP A 270 -11.55 32.97 -11.07
C TRP A 270 -11.11 32.55 -9.67
N TRP A 271 -10.31 33.39 -9.04
CA TRP A 271 -9.81 33.10 -7.69
C TRP A 271 -10.36 34.12 -6.72
N VAL A 272 -10.98 33.68 -5.65
CA VAL A 272 -11.51 34.52 -4.58
C VAL A 272 -10.90 34.11 -3.24
N PRO A 273 -10.76 35.04 -2.29
CA PRO A 273 -10.33 34.72 -0.95
C PRO A 273 -11.23 33.66 -0.33
N ALA A 274 -10.65 32.71 0.43
CA ALA A 274 -11.41 31.66 1.10
C ALA A 274 -12.48 32.22 2.06
N SER A 275 -12.23 33.41 2.64
CA SER A 275 -13.20 34.17 3.46
C SER A 275 -14.42 34.64 2.70
N ALA A 276 -14.36 34.75 1.38
CA ALA A 276 -15.48 35.18 0.54
C ALA A 276 -16.44 34.04 0.18
N VAL A 277 -16.06 32.80 0.45
CA VAL A 277 -16.86 31.61 0.15
C VAL A 277 -17.39 30.99 1.45
N LEU A 278 -18.70 30.83 1.51
CA LEU A 278 -19.36 30.16 2.63
C LEU A 278 -19.85 28.79 2.21
N GLN A 279 -19.62 27.79 3.07
CA GLN A 279 -20.12 26.44 2.88
C GLN A 279 -21.46 26.27 3.60
N LEU A 280 -22.51 25.95 2.87
CA LEU A 280 -23.84 25.65 3.38
C LEU A 280 -24.21 24.20 3.06
N GLY A 281 -24.03 23.31 4.03
CA GLY A 281 -24.22 21.89 3.78
C GLY A 281 -23.32 21.40 2.63
N ASN A 282 -23.94 20.97 1.54
CA ASN A 282 -23.22 20.45 0.37
C ASN A 282 -22.99 21.51 -0.75
N GLN A 283 -23.38 22.76 -0.53
CA GLN A 283 -23.24 23.84 -1.50
C GLN A 283 -22.27 24.91 -1.01
N SER A 284 -21.49 25.46 -1.95
CA SER A 284 -20.65 26.65 -1.73
C SER A 284 -21.31 27.84 -2.31
N ILE A 285 -21.37 28.96 -1.56
CA ILE A 285 -21.98 30.20 -1.98
C ILE A 285 -21.01 31.36 -1.82
N VAL A 286 -21.21 32.37 -2.65
CA VAL A 286 -20.62 33.73 -2.53
C VAL A 286 -21.71 34.75 -2.50
N PHE A 287 -21.47 35.88 -1.85
CA PHE A 287 -22.40 37.00 -1.84
C PHE A 287 -22.02 37.99 -2.93
N LYS A 288 -22.84 38.04 -4.01
CA LYS A 288 -22.71 38.97 -5.13
C LYS A 288 -23.49 40.25 -4.81
N LYS A 289 -22.88 41.40 -5.05
CA LYS A 289 -23.54 42.68 -4.92
C LYS A 289 -24.44 42.91 -6.13
N GLU A 290 -25.72 43.10 -5.88
CA GLU A 290 -26.73 43.50 -6.87
C GLU A 290 -27.40 44.81 -6.40
N GLY A 291 -27.00 45.94 -7.02
CA GLY A 291 -27.38 47.27 -6.55
C GLY A 291 -26.76 47.59 -5.18
N SER A 292 -27.59 47.82 -4.17
CA SER A 292 -27.15 48.09 -2.79
C SER A 292 -27.17 46.88 -1.86
N VAL A 293 -27.54 45.68 -2.36
CA VAL A 293 -27.76 44.48 -1.56
C VAL A 293 -26.81 43.38 -2.00
N PHE A 294 -26.36 42.56 -1.05
CA PHE A 294 -25.61 41.36 -1.32
C PHE A 294 -26.55 40.16 -1.42
N VAL A 295 -26.53 39.46 -2.55
CA VAL A 295 -27.38 38.30 -2.84
C VAL A 295 -26.54 37.04 -2.85
N PRO A 296 -26.90 35.95 -2.11
CA PRO A 296 -26.19 34.70 -2.13
C PRO A 296 -26.35 34.00 -3.49
N LYS A 297 -25.23 33.59 -4.09
CA LYS A 297 -25.17 32.82 -5.34
C LYS A 297 -24.40 31.54 -5.09
N ALA A 298 -25.00 30.42 -5.49
CA ALA A 298 -24.32 29.14 -5.48
C ALA A 298 -23.20 29.16 -6.51
N ILE A 299 -22.07 28.58 -6.15
CA ILE A 299 -20.90 28.45 -7.02
C ILE A 299 -20.35 27.01 -6.98
N GLN A 300 -19.71 26.63 -8.07
CA GLN A 300 -18.88 25.42 -8.09
C GLN A 300 -17.45 25.79 -7.73
N ARG A 301 -17.03 25.31 -6.56
CA ARG A 301 -15.65 25.49 -6.12
C ARG A 301 -14.74 24.47 -6.77
N GLY A 302 -13.56 24.92 -7.16
CA GLY A 302 -12.44 24.09 -7.58
C GLY A 302 -11.43 23.92 -6.44
N ILE A 303 -10.17 24.14 -6.75
CA ILE A 303 -9.01 23.94 -5.88
C ILE A 303 -8.90 25.07 -4.85
N ILE A 304 -8.35 24.72 -3.68
CA ILE A 304 -7.94 25.69 -2.66
C ILE A 304 -6.40 25.79 -2.70
N ALA A 305 -5.89 27.01 -2.86
CA ALA A 305 -4.45 27.27 -2.86
C ALA A 305 -4.16 28.62 -2.22
N GLU A 306 -3.18 28.69 -1.34
CA GLU A 306 -2.68 29.94 -0.70
C GLU A 306 -3.79 30.81 -0.10
N GLY A 307 -4.81 30.21 0.51
CA GLY A 307 -5.94 30.95 1.09
C GLY A 307 -6.95 31.49 0.07
N MET A 308 -6.80 31.11 -1.20
CA MET A 308 -7.73 31.41 -2.29
C MET A 308 -8.50 30.17 -2.72
N ILE A 309 -9.74 30.34 -3.15
CA ILE A 309 -10.60 29.30 -3.71
C ILE A 309 -10.82 29.58 -5.18
N GLN A 310 -10.62 28.59 -6.02
CA GLN A 310 -10.93 28.66 -7.44
C GLN A 310 -12.44 28.49 -7.65
N ILE A 311 -13.00 29.31 -8.51
CA ILE A 311 -14.38 29.19 -9.00
C ILE A 311 -14.32 28.80 -10.47
N THR A 312 -14.97 27.68 -10.81
CA THR A 312 -14.98 27.14 -12.18
C THR A 312 -16.01 27.81 -13.09
N GLU A 313 -16.99 28.45 -12.52
CA GLU A 313 -18.03 29.20 -13.24
C GLU A 313 -17.58 30.62 -13.59
N GLY A 314 -18.19 31.22 -14.62
CA GLY A 314 -17.88 32.57 -15.06
C GLY A 314 -18.43 33.62 -14.09
N VAL A 315 -17.60 34.08 -13.17
CA VAL A 315 -17.93 35.18 -12.23
C VAL A 315 -17.35 36.55 -12.69
N SER A 316 -17.09 36.67 -13.97
CA SER A 316 -16.55 37.92 -14.55
C SER A 316 -17.47 39.10 -14.25
N GLY A 317 -16.88 40.17 -13.74
CA GLY A 317 -17.61 41.39 -13.42
C GLY A 317 -18.50 41.33 -12.18
N TRP A 318 -18.42 40.27 -11.39
CA TRP A 318 -19.12 40.21 -10.11
C TRP A 318 -18.35 41.00 -9.05
N GLU A 319 -19.07 41.89 -8.35
CA GLU A 319 -18.60 42.44 -7.07
C GLU A 319 -18.98 41.45 -5.97
N ILE A 320 -17.98 40.83 -5.34
CA ILE A 320 -18.18 39.77 -4.33
C ILE A 320 -17.73 40.29 -2.97
N ALA A 321 -18.48 39.99 -1.94
CA ALA A 321 -18.12 40.32 -0.56
C ALA A 321 -16.83 39.58 -0.16
N LYS A 322 -15.84 40.32 0.34
CA LYS A 322 -14.53 39.78 0.73
C LYS A 322 -14.63 38.80 1.93
N ASN A 323 -15.62 39.02 2.78
CA ASN A 323 -15.87 38.19 3.96
C ASN A 323 -17.34 37.81 4.04
N ALA A 324 -17.65 36.57 3.62
CA ALA A 324 -19.03 36.09 3.57
C ALA A 324 -19.64 35.83 4.95
N ALA A 325 -18.82 35.56 5.98
CA ALA A 325 -19.28 35.21 7.31
C ALA A 325 -20.06 36.35 7.99
N PHE A 326 -19.78 37.63 7.64
CA PHE A 326 -20.49 38.79 8.20
C PHE A 326 -21.85 39.06 7.54
N LEU A 327 -22.15 38.39 6.43
CA LEU A 327 -23.38 38.57 5.68
C LEU A 327 -24.40 37.45 5.90
N VAL A 328 -24.07 36.52 6.81
CA VAL A 328 -24.93 35.40 7.17
C VAL A 328 -26.00 35.94 8.15
N ASP A 329 -27.07 36.52 7.61
CA ASP A 329 -28.24 36.80 8.40
C ASP A 329 -29.30 35.72 8.19
N SER A 330 -29.98 35.32 9.25
CA SER A 330 -30.90 34.16 9.25
C SER A 330 -32.04 34.27 8.23
N GLU A 331 -32.40 35.47 7.83
CA GLU A 331 -33.46 35.70 6.83
C GLU A 331 -33.02 35.43 5.37
N SER A 332 -31.72 35.46 5.09
CA SER A 332 -31.20 35.22 3.74
C SER A 332 -31.28 33.74 3.33
N PHE A 333 -31.37 32.83 4.30
CA PHE A 333 -31.42 31.36 4.06
C PHE A 333 -32.79 30.86 3.63
N ILE A 334 -33.87 31.58 3.98
CA ILE A 334 -35.26 31.16 3.70
C ILE A 334 -35.60 31.31 2.23
N LYS A 335 -34.96 32.22 1.51
CA LYS A 335 -35.24 32.48 0.08
C LYS A 335 -34.56 31.50 -0.89
N ILE A 336 -33.56 30.75 -0.48
CA ILE A 336 -32.87 29.76 -1.36
C ILE A 336 -33.69 28.47 -1.49
N GLY A 337 -34.53 28.15 -0.51
CA GLY A 337 -35.33 26.90 -0.49
C GLY A 337 -36.64 26.98 -1.31
N SER A 338 -37.08 28.15 -1.73
CA SER A 338 -38.43 28.31 -2.32
C SER A 338 -38.48 28.35 -3.85
N ASN A 339 -37.34 28.33 -4.54
CA ASN A 339 -37.33 28.42 -6.03
C ASN A 339 -37.22 27.04 -6.77
N THR A 340 -37.42 25.89 -6.09
CA THR A 340 -37.31 24.58 -6.74
C THR A 340 -38.64 23.85 -6.88
N GLN A 341 -39.78 24.54 -6.69
CA GLN A 341 -41.10 23.95 -7.02
C GLN A 341 -41.97 24.97 -7.75
N THR A 342 -41.92 24.98 -9.05
CA THR A 342 -43.06 25.16 -9.94
C THR A 342 -42.59 25.14 -11.40
N GLN A 343 -42.60 23.95 -12.00
CA GLN A 343 -42.93 23.74 -13.39
C GLN A 343 -43.19 22.25 -13.63
N GLN A 344 -44.43 21.86 -13.46
CA GLN A 344 -45.13 20.88 -14.29
C GLN A 344 -46.31 21.58 -14.92
N PRO A 345 -46.64 21.34 -16.15
CA PRO A 345 -47.66 20.34 -16.45
C PRO A 345 -47.16 19.12 -17.22
#